data_c3f242fdc7af2ae3ffdc89d76b70c3d6
#
_entry.id   c3f242fdc7af2ae3ffdc89d76b70c3d6
#
_cell.length_a   1.000
_cell.length_b   1.000
_cell.length_c   1.000
_cell.angle_alpha   90.00
_cell.angle_beta   90.00
_cell.angle_gamma   90.00
#
_symmetry.space_group_name_H-M   'P 1'
#
loop_
_entity.id
_entity.type
_entity.pdbx_description
1 polymer ?
#
loop_
_entity_poly.entity_id
_entity_poly.type
_entity_poly.pdbx_seq_one_letter_code
_entity_poly.pdbx_strand_id
1 'polypeptide(L)'
;MRRGLIVILAILLALFTFSENEVYKKDIRNRLVIQGIGIDLEDDGTYTVTLQAIDTNSSEATSADGASQPPLKSYKLTGKTVYTAIKSVTEKEGKIPLYSQNRIILIGKSITKENMDDVIDFFVRDVE
;
A
#
# COMPACT_ATOMS: atom_id res chain seq x y z
N MET A 1 -44.78 -6.15 28.22
CA MET A 1 -44.43 -5.76 26.84
C MET A 1 -43.32 -4.70 26.74
N ARG A 2 -43.34 -3.57 27.44
CA ARG A 2 -42.28 -2.52 27.33
C ARG A 2 -40.87 -2.99 27.69
N ARG A 3 -40.70 -3.85 28.72
CA ARG A 3 -39.37 -4.35 29.15
C ARG A 3 -38.73 -5.29 28.12
N GLY A 4 -39.54 -6.12 27.45
CA GLY A 4 -39.04 -7.01 26.38
C GLY A 4 -38.58 -6.22 25.15
N LEU A 5 -39.27 -5.15 24.79
CA LEU A 5 -38.91 -4.29 23.67
C LEU A 5 -37.58 -3.57 23.92
N ILE A 6 -37.33 -3.11 25.15
CA ILE A 6 -36.07 -2.44 25.54
C ILE A 6 -34.89 -3.42 25.46
N VAL A 7 -35.09 -4.68 25.89
CA VAL A 7 -34.04 -5.70 25.84
C VAL A 7 -33.69 -6.05 24.38
N ILE A 8 -34.69 -6.20 23.52
CA ILE A 8 -34.47 -6.46 22.08
C ILE A 8 -33.74 -5.30 21.42
N LEU A 9 -34.13 -4.06 21.74
CA LEU A 9 -33.47 -2.87 21.19
C LEU A 9 -32.02 -2.77 21.65
N ALA A 10 -31.72 -3.09 22.93
CA ALA A 10 -30.36 -3.10 23.46
C ALA A 10 -29.48 -4.17 22.80
N ILE A 11 -30.03 -5.36 22.54
CA ILE A 11 -29.30 -6.44 21.82
C ILE A 11 -29.02 -6.03 20.38
N LEU A 12 -30.00 -5.43 19.68
CA LEU A 12 -29.83 -4.93 18.33
C LEU A 12 -28.74 -3.84 18.26
N LEU A 13 -28.72 -2.92 19.22
CA LEU A 13 -27.70 -1.86 19.30
C LEU A 13 -26.32 -2.44 19.59
N ALA A 14 -26.20 -3.43 20.46
CA ALA A 14 -24.97 -4.13 20.76
C ALA A 14 -24.41 -4.87 19.51
N LEU A 15 -25.28 -5.58 18.78
CA LEU A 15 -24.89 -6.27 17.55
C LEU A 15 -24.42 -5.28 16.46
N PHE A 16 -25.02 -4.11 16.37
CA PHE A 16 -24.62 -3.08 15.41
C PHE A 16 -23.22 -2.52 15.72
N THR A 17 -22.91 -2.25 16.99
CA THR A 17 -21.58 -1.75 17.40
C THR A 17 -20.46 -2.79 17.25
N PHE A 18 -20.78 -4.08 17.40
CA PHE A 18 -19.79 -5.15 17.16
C PHE A 18 -19.45 -5.35 15.68
N SER A 19 -20.39 -5.11 14.78
CA SER A 19 -20.21 -5.31 13.33
C SER A 19 -19.22 -4.31 12.71
N GLU A 20 -19.14 -3.09 13.20
CA GLU A 20 -18.28 -2.06 12.59
C GLU A 20 -16.79 -2.24 12.89
N ASN A 21 -16.43 -2.84 14.02
CA ASN A 21 -15.03 -2.98 14.42
C ASN A 21 -14.22 -3.99 13.58
N GLU A 22 -14.86 -4.99 13.00
CA GLU A 22 -14.20 -6.01 12.17
C GLU A 22 -13.86 -5.48 10.77
N VAL A 23 -14.72 -4.63 10.20
CA VAL A 23 -14.53 -4.07 8.86
C VAL A 23 -13.30 -3.13 8.84
N TYR A 24 -13.15 -2.30 9.87
CA TYR A 24 -12.04 -1.34 9.96
C TYR A 24 -10.67 -2.01 10.13
N LYS A 25 -10.58 -3.09 10.89
CA LYS A 25 -9.33 -3.86 11.11
C LYS A 25 -8.88 -4.58 9.84
N LYS A 26 -9.80 -5.03 9.01
CA LYS A 26 -9.50 -5.74 7.76
C LYS A 26 -8.92 -4.81 6.70
N ASP A 27 -9.34 -3.54 6.69
CA ASP A 27 -8.91 -2.55 5.69
C ASP A 27 -7.45 -2.13 5.88
N ILE A 28 -6.98 -1.98 7.12
CA ILE A 28 -5.58 -1.62 7.42
C ILE A 28 -4.61 -2.76 7.11
N ARG A 29 -5.00 -4.01 7.33
CA ARG A 29 -4.15 -5.19 7.07
C ARG A 29 -3.88 -5.43 5.58
N ASN A 30 -4.75 -4.93 4.72
CA ASN A 30 -4.60 -5.06 3.27
C ASN A 30 -3.85 -3.88 2.62
N ARG A 31 -3.26 -2.99 3.42
CA ARG A 31 -2.51 -1.85 2.90
C ARG A 31 -1.01 -2.11 2.95
N LEU A 32 -0.35 -1.70 1.88
CA LEU A 32 1.10 -1.74 1.74
C LEU A 32 1.63 -0.31 1.88
N VAL A 33 2.22 0.01 3.03
CA VAL A 33 2.72 1.36 3.31
C VAL A 33 4.03 1.59 2.56
N ILE A 34 3.98 2.38 1.50
CA ILE A 34 5.13 2.70 0.65
C ILE A 34 5.96 3.80 1.30
N GLN A 35 7.28 3.55 1.44
CA GLN A 35 8.24 4.50 1.99
C GLN A 35 9.23 5.05 0.95
N GLY A 36 9.48 4.28 -0.10
CA GLY A 36 10.37 4.67 -1.17
C GLY A 36 9.95 4.05 -2.50
N ILE A 37 10.17 4.78 -3.57
CA ILE A 37 9.88 4.36 -4.94
C ILE A 37 11.12 4.60 -5.79
N GLY A 38 11.61 3.56 -6.46
CA GLY A 38 12.64 3.66 -7.50
C GLY A 38 12.02 3.41 -8.86
N ILE A 39 12.36 4.20 -9.87
CA ILE A 39 11.83 4.07 -11.23
C ILE A 39 13.00 4.05 -12.21
N ASP A 40 13.06 3.02 -13.00
CA ASP A 40 14.02 2.84 -14.10
C ASP A 40 13.31 2.53 -15.41
N LEU A 41 13.94 2.87 -16.53
CA LEU A 41 13.49 2.52 -17.86
C LEU A 41 14.51 1.57 -18.49
N GLU A 42 14.07 0.37 -18.84
CA GLU A 42 14.89 -0.64 -19.50
C GLU A 42 15.04 -0.31 -21.00
N ASP A 43 16.04 -0.90 -21.65
CA ASP A 43 16.35 -0.65 -23.07
C ASP A 43 15.21 -1.04 -24.03
N ASP A 44 14.33 -1.94 -23.62
CA ASP A 44 13.15 -2.38 -24.36
C ASP A 44 11.93 -1.44 -24.21
N GLY A 45 12.08 -0.33 -23.47
CA GLY A 45 11.01 0.63 -23.17
C GLY A 45 10.09 0.19 -22.04
N THR A 46 10.44 -0.84 -21.27
CA THR A 46 9.68 -1.30 -20.10
C THR A 46 10.13 -0.53 -18.86
N TYR A 47 9.17 -0.03 -18.09
CA TYR A 47 9.46 0.56 -16.80
C TYR A 47 9.66 -0.52 -15.73
N THR A 48 10.74 -0.41 -14.99
CA THR A 48 10.99 -1.16 -13.76
C THR A 48 10.76 -0.25 -12.56
N VAL A 49 9.79 -0.62 -11.72
CA VAL A 49 9.47 0.13 -10.50
C VAL A 49 9.82 -0.73 -9.28
N THR A 50 10.63 -0.18 -8.40
CA THR A 50 10.97 -0.80 -7.12
C THR A 50 10.24 -0.06 -6.00
N LEU A 51 9.34 -0.76 -5.32
CA LEU A 51 8.63 -0.23 -4.16
C LEU A 51 9.30 -0.75 -2.88
N GLN A 52 9.67 0.15 -1.99
CA GLN A 52 10.08 -0.18 -0.64
C GLN A 52 8.92 0.09 0.31
N ALA A 53 8.43 -0.96 0.96
CA ALA A 53 7.23 -0.90 1.76
C ALA A 53 7.40 -1.56 3.13
N ILE A 54 6.62 -1.08 4.10
CA ILE A 54 6.43 -1.76 5.37
C ILE A 54 5.30 -2.77 5.21
N ASP A 55 5.59 -4.04 5.50
CA ASP A 55 4.56 -5.07 5.58
C ASP A 55 4.02 -5.17 7.01
N THR A 56 2.83 -4.61 7.21
CA THR A 56 2.15 -4.59 8.52
C THR A 56 1.72 -5.98 9.01
N ASN A 57 1.79 -7.00 8.16
CA ASN A 57 1.40 -8.37 8.51
C ASN A 57 2.61 -9.28 8.82
N SER A 58 3.84 -8.84 8.56
CA SER A 58 5.01 -9.59 8.96
C SER A 58 5.25 -9.37 10.44
N SER A 59 5.21 -10.45 11.21
CA SER A 59 5.66 -10.48 12.60
C SER A 59 7.08 -9.90 12.68
N GLU A 60 7.29 -9.03 13.65
CA GLU A 60 8.53 -8.30 13.94
C GLU A 60 9.77 -9.16 13.67
N ALA A 61 10.58 -8.74 12.70
CA ALA A 61 11.95 -9.22 12.62
C ALA A 61 12.69 -8.61 13.82
N THR A 62 12.85 -9.37 14.87
CA THR A 62 13.69 -9.03 16.01
C THR A 62 15.12 -8.95 15.48
N SER A 63 15.58 -7.75 15.19
CA SER A 63 17.01 -7.52 14.94
C SER A 63 17.76 -7.84 16.21
N ALA A 64 18.92 -8.47 16.10
CA ALA A 64 19.77 -8.86 17.23
C ALA A 64 20.19 -7.69 18.15
N ASP A 65 19.94 -6.45 17.76
CA ASP A 65 20.26 -5.21 18.48
C ASP A 65 19.08 -4.59 19.26
N GLY A 66 17.95 -5.30 19.41
CA GLY A 66 16.85 -4.84 20.27
C GLY A 66 16.05 -3.64 19.76
N ALA A 67 16.34 -3.10 18.59
CA ALA A 67 15.53 -2.08 17.94
C ALA A 67 14.48 -2.75 17.05
N SER A 68 13.22 -2.72 17.47
CA SER A 68 12.08 -3.13 16.65
C SER A 68 11.94 -2.20 15.46
N GLN A 69 12.62 -2.49 14.36
CA GLN A 69 12.35 -1.82 13.09
C GLN A 69 11.24 -2.58 12.36
N PRO A 70 10.23 -1.88 11.82
CA PRO A 70 9.22 -2.55 11.02
C PRO A 70 9.88 -3.23 9.81
N PRO A 71 9.48 -4.46 9.47
CA PRO A 71 10.10 -5.20 8.39
C PRO A 71 9.86 -4.51 7.05
N LEU A 72 10.96 -4.04 6.45
CA LEU A 72 10.96 -3.44 5.12
C LEU A 72 11.02 -4.56 4.08
N LYS A 73 10.10 -4.52 3.12
CA LYS A 73 10.07 -5.43 1.99
C LYS A 73 10.18 -4.65 0.68
N SER A 74 10.98 -5.13 -0.25
CA SER A 74 11.15 -4.53 -1.57
C SER A 74 10.42 -5.36 -2.61
N TYR A 75 9.65 -4.68 -3.47
CA TYR A 75 8.92 -5.27 -4.58
C TYR A 75 9.46 -4.72 -5.89
N LYS A 76 9.98 -5.58 -6.75
CA LYS A 76 10.38 -5.23 -8.11
C LYS A 76 9.24 -5.56 -9.07
N LEU A 77 8.75 -4.54 -9.76
CA LEU A 77 7.57 -4.57 -10.61
C LEU A 77 7.94 -4.06 -12.00
N THR A 78 7.36 -4.63 -13.04
CA THR A 78 7.62 -4.22 -14.42
C THR A 78 6.31 -3.94 -15.15
N GLY A 79 6.34 -2.99 -16.07
CA GLY A 79 5.16 -2.62 -16.86
C GLY A 79 5.50 -1.69 -18.01
N LYS A 80 4.59 -1.58 -18.97
CA LYS A 80 4.74 -0.64 -20.12
C LYS A 80 4.62 0.82 -19.70
N THR A 81 4.02 1.09 -18.55
CA THR A 81 3.92 2.41 -17.93
C THR A 81 4.19 2.27 -16.44
N VAL A 82 4.55 3.37 -15.78
CA VAL A 82 4.72 3.41 -14.32
C VAL A 82 3.44 2.94 -13.62
N TYR A 83 2.28 3.39 -14.08
CA TYR A 83 0.98 2.97 -13.56
C TYR A 83 0.78 1.45 -13.64
N THR A 84 1.00 0.83 -14.81
CA THR A 84 0.82 -0.63 -14.97
C THR A 84 1.80 -1.43 -14.14
N ALA A 85 3.04 -0.96 -14.02
CA ALA A 85 4.03 -1.58 -13.13
C ALA A 85 3.54 -1.57 -11.67
N ILE A 86 3.15 -0.43 -11.17
CA ILE A 86 2.70 -0.26 -9.77
C ILE A 86 1.40 -1.03 -9.50
N LYS A 87 0.45 -1.01 -10.42
CA LYS A 87 -0.81 -1.76 -10.30
C LYS A 87 -0.58 -3.26 -10.13
N SER A 88 0.48 -3.80 -10.74
CA SER A 88 0.80 -5.23 -10.64
C SER A 88 1.10 -5.69 -9.21
N VAL A 89 1.45 -4.79 -8.27
CA VAL A 89 1.64 -5.17 -6.86
C VAL A 89 0.31 -5.57 -6.22
N THR A 90 -0.77 -4.87 -6.54
CA THR A 90 -2.10 -5.20 -6.03
C THR A 90 -2.57 -6.56 -6.55
N GLU A 91 -2.27 -6.87 -7.81
CA GLU A 91 -2.62 -8.15 -8.43
C GLU A 91 -1.81 -9.32 -7.84
N LYS A 92 -0.52 -9.11 -7.56
CA LYS A 92 0.37 -10.15 -7.02
C LYS A 92 0.22 -10.36 -5.52
N GLU A 93 0.10 -9.28 -4.76
CA GLU A 93 0.14 -9.34 -3.29
C GLU A 93 -1.27 -9.21 -2.65
N GLY A 94 -2.29 -8.86 -3.43
CA GLY A 94 -3.64 -8.64 -2.92
C GLY A 94 -3.74 -7.43 -1.98
N LYS A 95 -2.73 -6.55 -1.98
CA LYS A 95 -2.62 -5.39 -1.08
C LYS A 95 -2.72 -4.09 -1.85
N ILE A 96 -3.33 -3.09 -1.24
CA ILE A 96 -3.48 -1.76 -1.83
C ILE A 96 -2.31 -0.89 -1.37
N PRO A 97 -1.47 -0.35 -2.29
CA PRO A 97 -0.38 0.53 -1.92
C PRO A 97 -0.90 1.87 -1.38
N LEU A 98 -0.29 2.32 -0.28
CA LEU A 98 -0.57 3.59 0.37
C LEU A 98 0.67 4.49 0.24
N TYR A 99 0.55 5.54 -0.56
CA TYR A 99 1.67 6.44 -0.91
C TYR A 99 1.82 7.64 0.04
N SER A 100 0.85 7.91 0.89
CA SER A 100 0.87 9.07 1.79
C SER A 100 2.07 9.11 2.75
N GLN A 101 2.77 7.99 2.93
CA GLN A 101 3.98 7.86 3.74
C GLN A 101 5.27 7.80 2.89
N ASN A 102 5.16 7.98 1.58
CA ASN A 102 6.32 7.97 0.70
C ASN A 102 7.24 9.15 1.01
N ARG A 103 8.53 8.87 1.20
CA ARG A 103 9.53 9.87 1.59
C ARG A 103 10.51 10.20 0.46
N ILE A 104 10.69 9.27 -0.48
CA ILE A 104 11.71 9.41 -1.52
C ILE A 104 11.25 8.75 -2.82
N ILE A 105 11.50 9.43 -3.90
CA ILE A 105 11.36 8.91 -5.26
C ILE A 105 12.73 9.00 -5.91
N LEU A 106 13.28 7.86 -6.32
CA LEU A 106 14.54 7.74 -7.04
C LEU A 106 14.24 7.52 -8.52
N ILE A 107 14.81 8.35 -9.35
CA ILE A 107 14.66 8.27 -10.80
C ILE A 107 15.98 7.81 -11.40
N GLY A 108 15.94 6.71 -12.13
CA GLY A 108 17.11 6.14 -12.81
C GLY A 108 17.63 7.02 -13.93
N LYS A 109 18.89 6.86 -14.26
CA LYS A 109 19.56 7.64 -15.32
C LYS A 109 19.02 7.35 -16.73
N SER A 110 18.39 6.20 -16.90
CA SER A 110 17.76 5.78 -18.16
C SER A 110 16.52 6.62 -18.50
N ILE A 111 15.91 7.30 -17.51
CA ILE A 111 14.75 8.17 -17.74
C ILE A 111 15.23 9.52 -18.24
N THR A 112 14.92 9.81 -19.49
CA THR A 112 15.21 11.08 -20.15
C THR A 112 14.13 12.13 -19.86
N LYS A 113 14.35 13.37 -20.33
CA LYS A 113 13.33 14.42 -20.21
C LYS A 113 12.01 14.06 -20.89
N GLU A 114 12.07 13.34 -22.01
CA GLU A 114 10.87 12.92 -22.77
C GLU A 114 10.01 11.92 -21.98
N ASN A 115 10.64 11.06 -21.18
CA ASN A 115 9.93 10.07 -20.36
C ASN A 115 9.57 10.59 -18.96
N MET A 116 10.12 11.75 -18.57
CA MET A 116 9.88 12.34 -17.26
C MET A 116 8.42 12.75 -17.07
N ASP A 117 7.77 13.21 -18.14
CA ASP A 117 6.37 13.62 -18.09
C ASP A 117 5.45 12.44 -17.75
N ASP A 118 5.72 11.24 -18.28
CA ASP A 118 4.98 10.02 -17.97
C ASP A 118 5.14 9.62 -16.49
N VAL A 119 6.35 9.81 -15.94
CA VAL A 119 6.63 9.53 -14.53
C VAL A 119 5.91 10.52 -13.63
N ILE A 120 5.96 11.81 -13.96
CA ILE A 120 5.32 12.87 -13.17
C ILE A 120 3.80 12.75 -13.24
N ASP A 121 3.24 12.46 -14.41
CA ASP A 121 1.79 12.33 -14.61
C ASP A 121 1.18 11.29 -13.64
N PHE A 122 1.86 10.17 -13.42
CA PHE A 122 1.44 9.17 -12.44
C PHE A 122 1.32 9.77 -11.03
N PHE A 123 2.33 10.52 -10.57
CA PHE A 123 2.34 11.07 -9.20
C PHE A 123 1.36 12.23 -9.01
N VAL A 124 1.04 12.95 -10.07
CA VAL A 124 0.09 14.08 -10.01
C VAL A 124 -1.36 13.60 -10.07
N ARG A 125 -1.65 12.52 -10.80
CA ARG A 125 -3.03 12.07 -11.06
C ARG A 125 -3.51 10.94 -10.18
N ASP A 126 -2.63 10.00 -9.81
CA ASP A 126 -3.04 8.71 -9.23
C ASP A 126 -2.63 8.53 -7.75
N VAL A 127 -2.02 9.53 -7.12
CA VAL A 127 -1.51 9.41 -5.73
C VAL A 127 -2.47 9.98 -4.67
N GLU A 128 -3.73 10.25 -5.04
CA GLU A 128 -4.76 10.61 -4.04
C GLU A 128 -5.34 9.40 -3.30
#